data_68a39c5e98956727bc8eed6c2144bf95
#
_entry.id   68a39c5e98956727bc8eed6c2144bf95
#
_cell.length_a   1.000
_cell.length_b   1.000
_cell.length_c   1.000
_cell.angle_alpha   90.00
_cell.angle_beta   90.00
_cell.angle_gamma   90.00
#
_symmetry.space_group_name_H-M   'P 1'
#
loop_
_entity.id
_entity.type
_entity.pdbx_description
1 polymer ?
#
loop_
_entity_poly.entity_id
_entity_poly.type
_entity_poly.pdbx_seq_one_letter_code
_entity_poly.pdbx_strand_id
1 'polypeptide(L)'
;MKKIVLLAMGMVLSGTALAQDELETTVKADAVSSYIWRGQDLGNVALQPTLAVGYRGLSLTAWGSVGLANTTDTKEFDLTLSYTIGGLNIGITDYWFNQFAGGDPEGRYFKYDAHATNHVFEANIGYDFGFAALQCYTNFAGNDYKKDGTRAYSSYMEIVVPFKLSAVDWTATVGAVPSSSVQYATNGFAVTNVALKATKDIRITDTFSIPLFAQIAANPCSQKAYLVLGFTLQP
;
A
#
# COMPACT_ATOMS: atom_id res chain seq x y z
N MET A 1 25.49 -9.57 6.80
CA MET A 1 24.88 -8.23 6.69
C MET A 1 23.38 -8.42 6.73
N LYS A 2 22.71 -7.91 7.76
CA LYS A 2 21.27 -8.12 7.95
C LYS A 2 20.49 -7.30 6.91
N LYS A 3 19.65 -7.96 6.10
CA LYS A 3 18.76 -7.33 5.13
C LYS A 3 17.73 -6.51 5.89
N ILE A 4 17.63 -5.22 5.61
CA ILE A 4 16.55 -4.35 6.13
C ILE A 4 15.36 -4.59 5.20
N VAL A 5 14.35 -5.27 5.71
CA VAL A 5 13.07 -5.43 4.99
C VAL A 5 12.24 -4.20 5.30
N LEU A 6 12.16 -3.28 4.35
CA LEU A 6 11.24 -2.15 4.40
C LEU A 6 9.86 -2.59 3.97
N LEU A 7 8.94 -2.63 4.89
CA LEU A 7 7.50 -2.79 4.64
C LEU A 7 6.82 -1.42 4.70
N ALA A 8 6.84 -0.67 3.60
CA ALA A 8 5.82 0.33 3.37
C ALA A 8 4.56 -0.37 2.84
N MET A 9 3.38 -0.03 3.37
CA MET A 9 2.10 -0.53 2.86
C MET A 9 2.03 -0.25 1.36
N GLY A 10 2.04 -1.32 0.56
CA GLY A 10 1.93 -1.23 -0.89
C GLY A 10 3.13 -1.72 -1.69
N MET A 11 4.33 -1.87 -1.09
CA MET A 11 5.46 -2.44 -1.81
C MET A 11 6.35 -3.29 -0.90
N VAL A 12 6.60 -4.51 -1.31
CA VAL A 12 7.77 -5.26 -0.87
C VAL A 12 8.96 -4.65 -1.61
N LEU A 13 9.61 -3.64 -1.02
CA LEU A 13 10.93 -3.21 -1.45
C LEU A 13 11.90 -4.29 -1.00
N SER A 14 12.04 -5.33 -1.81
CA SER A 14 13.11 -6.30 -1.65
C SER A 14 14.42 -5.59 -1.95
N GLY A 15 15.20 -5.33 -0.91
CA GLY A 15 16.56 -4.81 -1.05
C GLY A 15 17.35 -5.63 -2.06
N THR A 16 18.09 -4.94 -2.92
CA THR A 16 19.08 -5.42 -3.91
C THR A 16 18.94 -6.90 -4.24
N ALA A 17 18.01 -7.23 -5.13
CA ALA A 17 17.94 -8.54 -5.73
C ALA A 17 19.12 -8.69 -6.70
N LEU A 18 20.23 -9.20 -6.19
CA LEU A 18 21.05 -10.07 -7.03
C LEU A 18 20.11 -11.23 -7.37
N ALA A 19 19.95 -11.55 -8.64
CA ALA A 19 19.07 -12.59 -9.12
C ALA A 19 19.23 -13.87 -8.25
N GLN A 20 18.30 -14.06 -7.31
CA GLN A 20 18.20 -15.32 -6.57
C GLN A 20 17.45 -16.27 -7.47
N ASP A 21 18.10 -17.38 -7.81
CA ASP A 21 17.51 -18.49 -8.57
C ASP A 21 16.50 -19.31 -7.73
N GLU A 22 16.05 -18.77 -6.59
CA GLU A 22 15.13 -19.43 -5.66
C GLU A 22 13.75 -18.78 -5.68
N LEU A 23 12.73 -19.60 -5.55
CA LEU A 23 11.35 -19.16 -5.37
C LEU A 23 11.19 -18.55 -3.98
N GLU A 24 10.78 -17.29 -3.94
CA GLU A 24 10.48 -16.56 -2.70
C GLU A 24 8.98 -16.66 -2.42
N THR A 25 8.60 -16.93 -1.18
CA THR A 25 7.20 -16.94 -0.74
C THR A 25 7.04 -16.07 0.49
N THR A 26 5.93 -15.33 0.56
CA THR A 26 5.56 -14.54 1.73
C THR A 26 4.15 -14.89 2.16
N VAL A 27 3.99 -15.23 3.44
CA VAL A 27 2.68 -15.37 4.09
C VAL A 27 2.73 -14.53 5.35
N LYS A 28 1.89 -13.52 5.45
CA LYS A 28 1.81 -12.67 6.64
C LYS A 28 0.42 -12.09 6.81
N ALA A 29 0.14 -11.56 7.99
CA ALA A 29 -1.05 -10.75 8.26
C ALA A 29 -0.70 -9.60 9.18
N ASP A 30 -1.07 -8.38 8.80
CA ASP A 30 -0.97 -7.20 9.64
C ASP A 30 -2.31 -6.98 10.36
N ALA A 31 -2.27 -6.80 11.68
CA ALA A 31 -3.41 -6.32 12.45
C ALA A 31 -3.19 -4.83 12.74
N VAL A 32 -4.14 -3.98 12.37
CA VAL A 32 -4.02 -2.53 12.47
C VAL A 32 -5.20 -1.91 13.21
N SER A 33 -4.94 -0.86 14.00
CA SER A 33 -6.00 -0.12 14.71
C SER A 33 -6.85 0.74 13.78
N SER A 34 -6.32 1.12 12.61
CA SER A 34 -7.01 1.85 11.55
C SER A 34 -6.34 1.59 10.22
N TYR A 35 -7.12 1.51 9.16
CA TYR A 35 -6.61 1.40 7.80
C TYR A 35 -6.41 2.79 7.19
N ILE A 36 -5.18 3.31 7.26
CA ILE A 36 -4.81 4.59 6.65
C ILE A 36 -3.93 4.34 5.43
N TRP A 37 -4.39 4.76 4.26
CA TRP A 37 -3.71 4.57 2.99
C TRP A 37 -3.46 5.91 2.30
N ARG A 38 -2.20 6.24 2.03
CA ARG A 38 -1.75 7.49 1.37
C ARG A 38 -2.38 8.75 2.01
N GLY A 39 -2.50 8.75 3.35
CA GLY A 39 -3.12 9.84 4.11
C GLY A 39 -4.65 9.87 4.09
N GLN A 40 -5.29 8.85 3.56
CA GLN A 40 -6.74 8.66 3.56
C GLN A 40 -7.14 7.61 4.59
N ASP A 41 -8.25 7.85 5.26
CA ASP A 41 -8.88 6.90 6.19
C ASP A 41 -9.82 6.01 5.41
N LEU A 42 -9.45 4.74 5.27
CA LEU A 42 -10.22 3.72 4.55
C LEU A 42 -10.93 2.74 5.49
N GLY A 43 -10.69 2.82 6.80
CA GLY A 43 -11.41 1.97 7.75
C GLY A 43 -10.81 1.93 9.15
N ASN A 44 -11.56 1.25 10.02
CA ASN A 44 -11.24 1.06 11.42
C ASN A 44 -10.25 -0.11 11.62
N VAL A 45 -10.33 -0.76 12.79
CA VAL A 45 -9.56 -1.97 13.11
C VAL A 45 -9.73 -3.01 12.01
N ALA A 46 -8.61 -3.47 11.43
CA ALA A 46 -8.63 -4.39 10.30
C ALA A 46 -7.54 -5.47 10.42
N LEU A 47 -7.82 -6.60 9.79
CA LEU A 47 -6.84 -7.65 9.50
C LEU A 47 -6.48 -7.60 8.02
N GLN A 48 -5.17 -7.57 7.72
CA GLN A 48 -4.65 -7.35 6.36
C GLN A 48 -3.70 -8.49 5.96
N PRO A 49 -4.23 -9.61 5.44
CA PRO A 49 -3.42 -10.72 4.98
C PRO A 49 -2.65 -10.39 3.70
N THR A 50 -1.47 -10.96 3.57
CA THR A 50 -0.63 -10.92 2.37
C THR A 50 -0.15 -12.32 2.03
N LEU A 51 -0.30 -12.70 0.76
CA LEU A 51 0.31 -13.88 0.15
C LEU A 51 1.09 -13.43 -1.08
N ALA A 52 2.37 -13.75 -1.15
CA ALA A 52 3.17 -13.40 -2.32
C ALA A 52 4.07 -14.56 -2.74
N VAL A 53 4.34 -14.61 -4.05
CA VAL A 53 5.33 -15.48 -4.67
C VAL A 53 6.19 -14.65 -5.60
N GLY A 54 7.51 -14.86 -5.51
CA GLY A 54 8.50 -14.14 -6.32
C GLY A 54 9.52 -15.06 -6.93
N TYR A 55 9.99 -14.73 -8.13
CA TYR A 55 11.07 -15.41 -8.81
C TYR A 55 11.83 -14.45 -9.74
N ARG A 56 13.13 -14.31 -9.54
CA ARG A 56 14.02 -13.48 -10.38
C ARG A 56 13.52 -12.05 -10.58
N GLY A 57 13.01 -11.44 -9.51
CA GLY A 57 12.49 -10.08 -9.54
C GLY A 57 11.04 -9.94 -9.97
N LEU A 58 10.43 -10.94 -10.59
CA LEU A 58 8.99 -10.98 -10.84
C LEU A 58 8.28 -11.41 -9.56
N SER A 59 7.21 -10.71 -9.18
CA SER A 59 6.40 -11.02 -8.00
C SER A 59 4.93 -10.91 -8.30
N LEU A 60 4.15 -11.88 -7.81
CA LEU A 60 2.70 -11.82 -7.73
C LEU A 60 2.29 -11.78 -6.26
N THR A 61 1.56 -10.73 -5.88
CA THR A 61 1.09 -10.51 -4.52
C THR A 61 -0.43 -10.43 -4.49
N ALA A 62 -1.05 -11.21 -3.61
CA ALA A 62 -2.43 -11.05 -3.18
C ALA A 62 -2.43 -10.39 -1.80
N TRP A 63 -3.12 -9.28 -1.66
CA TRP A 63 -3.30 -8.57 -0.40
C TRP A 63 -4.78 -8.31 -0.18
N GLY A 64 -5.20 -8.16 1.06
CA GLY A 64 -6.58 -7.81 1.36
C GLY A 64 -6.68 -7.05 2.67
N SER A 65 -7.86 -6.43 2.89
CA SER A 65 -8.21 -5.79 4.15
C SER A 65 -9.65 -6.16 4.53
N VAL A 66 -9.80 -6.63 5.76
CA VAL A 66 -11.11 -6.97 6.33
C VAL A 66 -11.27 -6.20 7.63
N GLY A 67 -12.22 -5.26 7.66
CA GLY A 67 -12.59 -4.52 8.86
C GLY A 67 -13.18 -5.46 9.91
N LEU A 68 -12.80 -5.26 11.17
CA LEU A 68 -13.23 -6.09 12.30
C LEU A 68 -14.24 -5.39 13.24
N ALA A 69 -14.38 -4.06 13.10
CA ALA A 69 -15.21 -3.26 14.01
C ALA A 69 -16.68 -3.21 13.59
N ASN A 70 -16.96 -3.14 12.28
CA ASN A 70 -18.31 -3.05 11.76
C ASN A 70 -18.51 -3.99 10.57
N THR A 71 -19.70 -4.56 10.46
CA THR A 71 -20.08 -5.41 9.31
C THR A 71 -20.19 -4.65 8.00
N THR A 72 -20.29 -3.32 8.07
CA THR A 72 -20.36 -2.37 6.94
C THR A 72 -18.98 -1.83 6.52
N ASP A 73 -17.90 -2.21 7.23
CA ASP A 73 -16.55 -1.82 6.82
C ASP A 73 -16.24 -2.37 5.43
N THR A 74 -15.60 -1.56 4.61
CA THR A 74 -15.19 -1.94 3.26
C THR A 74 -14.21 -3.13 3.33
N LYS A 75 -14.45 -4.12 2.48
CA LYS A 75 -13.49 -5.21 2.24
C LYS A 75 -12.76 -4.93 0.96
N GLU A 76 -11.46 -5.13 0.98
CA GLU A 76 -10.58 -4.89 -0.15
C GLU A 76 -9.79 -6.16 -0.47
N PHE A 77 -9.59 -6.39 -1.76
CA PHE A 77 -8.75 -7.47 -2.26
C PHE A 77 -7.97 -6.99 -3.48
N ASP A 78 -6.64 -7.05 -3.38
CA ASP A 78 -5.73 -6.53 -4.37
C ASP A 78 -4.87 -7.64 -4.96
N LEU A 79 -4.67 -7.58 -6.27
CA LEU A 79 -3.68 -8.40 -6.97
C LEU A 79 -2.64 -7.50 -7.61
N THR A 80 -1.38 -7.68 -7.23
CA THR A 80 -0.25 -6.92 -7.77
C THR A 80 0.70 -7.84 -8.51
N LEU A 81 0.98 -7.52 -9.77
CA LEU A 81 2.09 -8.07 -10.54
C LEU A 81 3.18 -7.01 -10.62
N SER A 82 4.39 -7.32 -10.17
CA SER A 82 5.51 -6.40 -10.20
C SER A 82 6.80 -7.04 -10.68
N TYR A 83 7.71 -6.22 -11.20
CA TYR A 83 9.05 -6.62 -11.58
C TYR A 83 10.07 -5.63 -11.02
N THR A 84 11.08 -6.17 -10.35
CA THR A 84 12.17 -5.39 -9.75
C THR A 84 13.50 -5.83 -10.34
N ILE A 85 14.28 -4.85 -10.82
CA ILE A 85 15.63 -5.08 -11.32
C ILE A 85 16.56 -3.94 -10.85
N GLY A 86 17.60 -4.30 -10.11
CA GLY A 86 18.42 -3.29 -9.43
C GLY A 86 17.56 -2.47 -8.47
N GLY A 87 17.58 -1.15 -8.60
CA GLY A 87 16.69 -0.24 -7.84
C GLY A 87 15.35 0.05 -8.52
N LEU A 88 15.16 -0.32 -9.79
CA LEU A 88 13.93 -0.05 -10.54
C LEU A 88 12.84 -1.06 -10.16
N ASN A 89 11.66 -0.55 -9.85
CA ASN A 89 10.43 -1.33 -9.68
C ASN A 89 9.36 -0.82 -10.63
N ILE A 90 8.68 -1.73 -11.32
CA ILE A 90 7.49 -1.46 -12.11
C ILE A 90 6.40 -2.46 -11.74
N GLY A 91 5.14 -2.05 -11.81
CA GLY A 91 4.04 -2.98 -11.48
C GLY A 91 2.69 -2.48 -11.90
N ILE A 92 1.73 -3.38 -11.76
CA ILE A 92 0.30 -3.12 -11.95
C ILE A 92 -0.44 -3.74 -10.77
N THR A 93 -1.36 -2.98 -10.19
CA THR A 93 -2.25 -3.45 -9.13
C THR A 93 -3.69 -3.35 -9.60
N ASP A 94 -4.44 -4.42 -9.39
CA ASP A 94 -5.90 -4.46 -9.46
C ASP A 94 -6.43 -4.33 -8.02
N TYR A 95 -6.99 -3.19 -7.69
CA TYR A 95 -7.70 -2.92 -6.43
C TYR A 95 -9.16 -3.28 -6.60
N TRP A 96 -9.70 -4.12 -5.77
CA TRP A 96 -11.12 -4.42 -5.73
C TRP A 96 -11.70 -4.12 -4.34
N PHE A 97 -12.85 -3.44 -4.34
CA PHE A 97 -13.61 -3.11 -3.14
C PHE A 97 -14.99 -3.74 -3.19
N ASN A 98 -15.45 -4.37 -2.10
CA ASN A 98 -16.81 -4.89 -2.06
C ASN A 98 -17.90 -3.81 -2.16
N GLN A 99 -17.55 -2.56 -1.83
CA GLN A 99 -18.38 -1.36 -1.95
C GLN A 99 -17.53 -0.23 -2.54
N PHE A 100 -17.94 0.31 -3.66
CA PHE A 100 -17.24 1.41 -4.31
C PHE A 100 -18.26 2.41 -4.89
N ALA A 101 -18.04 3.72 -4.69
CA ALA A 101 -18.94 4.76 -5.17
C ALA A 101 -19.05 4.71 -6.71
N GLY A 102 -20.28 4.56 -7.23
CA GLY A 102 -20.53 4.43 -8.66
C GLY A 102 -20.20 3.06 -9.26
N GLY A 103 -19.77 2.09 -8.45
CA GLY A 103 -19.47 0.73 -8.87
C GLY A 103 -20.68 -0.21 -8.78
N ASP A 104 -20.37 -1.51 -8.71
CA ASP A 104 -21.38 -2.56 -8.58
C ASP A 104 -21.93 -2.63 -7.14
N PRO A 105 -23.24 -2.40 -6.92
CA PRO A 105 -23.82 -2.41 -5.58
C PRO A 105 -23.86 -3.81 -4.94
N GLU A 106 -23.72 -4.87 -5.76
CA GLU A 106 -23.65 -6.25 -5.26
C GLU A 106 -22.24 -6.69 -4.89
N GLY A 107 -21.22 -5.85 -5.17
CA GLY A 107 -19.82 -6.16 -4.86
C GLY A 107 -19.29 -7.40 -5.57
N ARG A 108 -19.70 -7.66 -6.82
CA ARG A 108 -19.26 -8.84 -7.58
C ARG A 108 -17.84 -8.68 -8.07
N TYR A 109 -16.95 -9.57 -7.67
CA TYR A 109 -15.54 -9.54 -8.05
C TYR A 109 -15.32 -9.64 -9.57
N PHE A 110 -16.03 -10.51 -10.28
CA PHE A 110 -15.82 -10.74 -11.72
C PHE A 110 -16.59 -9.78 -12.63
N LYS A 111 -17.02 -8.62 -12.10
CA LYS A 111 -17.68 -7.59 -12.89
C LYS A 111 -16.69 -6.49 -13.29
N TYR A 112 -16.28 -6.50 -14.56
CA TYR A 112 -15.28 -5.57 -15.11
C TYR A 112 -15.88 -4.54 -16.09
N ASP A 113 -17.20 -4.35 -16.08
CA ASP A 113 -17.88 -3.40 -16.97
C ASP A 113 -17.43 -1.97 -16.70
N ALA A 114 -17.06 -1.24 -17.75
CA ALA A 114 -16.69 0.16 -17.64
C ALA A 114 -17.81 0.97 -16.94
N HIS A 115 -17.45 1.89 -16.04
CA HIS A 115 -18.34 2.73 -15.24
C HIS A 115 -19.26 1.97 -14.24
N ALA A 116 -19.10 0.66 -14.09
CA ALA A 116 -19.93 -0.14 -13.18
C ALA A 116 -19.15 -1.23 -12.45
N THR A 117 -17.84 -1.17 -12.48
CA THR A 117 -16.94 -2.08 -11.77
C THR A 117 -16.53 -1.53 -10.42
N ASN A 118 -16.22 -2.43 -9.50
CA ASN A 118 -15.57 -2.11 -8.22
C ASN A 118 -14.04 -2.23 -8.29
N HIS A 119 -13.49 -2.43 -9.48
CA HIS A 119 -12.05 -2.49 -9.73
C HIS A 119 -11.47 -1.14 -10.11
N VAL A 120 -10.24 -0.89 -9.64
CA VAL A 120 -9.37 0.19 -10.10
C VAL A 120 -8.02 -0.41 -10.43
N PHE A 121 -7.52 -0.14 -11.63
CA PHE A 121 -6.20 -0.62 -12.07
C PHE A 121 -5.20 0.52 -12.02
N GLU A 122 -4.13 0.34 -11.25
CA GLU A 122 -3.07 1.32 -11.07
C GLU A 122 -1.74 0.76 -11.60
N ALA A 123 -1.04 1.54 -12.40
CA ALA A 123 0.33 1.28 -12.77
C ALA A 123 1.27 2.04 -11.85
N ASN A 124 2.40 1.43 -11.52
CA ASN A 124 3.46 2.09 -10.76
C ASN A 124 4.83 1.97 -11.43
N ILE A 125 5.64 2.98 -11.16
CA ILE A 125 7.08 2.98 -11.42
C ILE A 125 7.79 3.62 -10.23
N GLY A 126 8.88 3.03 -9.80
CA GLY A 126 9.67 3.55 -8.70
C GLY A 126 11.14 3.21 -8.81
N TYR A 127 11.95 3.92 -8.03
CA TYR A 127 13.37 3.67 -7.94
C TYR A 127 13.86 3.79 -6.49
N ASP A 128 14.56 2.75 -6.04
CA ASP A 128 15.24 2.71 -4.74
C ASP A 128 16.71 3.12 -4.90
N PHE A 129 17.08 4.26 -4.31
CA PHE A 129 18.43 4.81 -4.28
C PHE A 129 19.28 4.23 -3.12
N GLY A 130 18.72 3.33 -2.32
CA GLY A 130 19.34 2.74 -1.13
C GLY A 130 19.16 3.57 0.14
N PHE A 131 19.17 4.89 0.06
CA PHE A 131 18.90 5.81 1.19
C PHE A 131 17.48 6.39 1.17
N ALA A 132 16.82 6.35 0.01
CA ALA A 132 15.45 6.79 -0.21
C ALA A 132 14.88 6.08 -1.41
N ALA A 133 13.56 5.96 -1.51
CA ALA A 133 12.85 5.49 -2.68
C ALA A 133 11.87 6.55 -3.18
N LEU A 134 11.78 6.71 -4.49
CA LEU A 134 10.75 7.50 -5.17
C LEU A 134 9.78 6.55 -5.85
N GLN A 135 8.47 6.80 -5.67
CA GLN A 135 7.40 6.00 -6.24
C GLN A 135 6.37 6.89 -6.92
N CYS A 136 5.91 6.50 -8.09
CA CYS A 136 4.84 7.16 -8.84
C CYS A 136 3.78 6.13 -9.23
N TYR A 137 2.54 6.52 -9.13
CA TYR A 137 1.36 5.68 -9.34
C TYR A 137 0.36 6.43 -10.21
N THR A 138 -0.35 5.73 -11.08
CA THR A 138 -1.40 6.31 -11.91
C THR A 138 -2.47 5.27 -12.21
N ASN A 139 -3.71 5.59 -11.92
CA ASN A 139 -4.85 4.79 -12.33
C ASN A 139 -5.02 4.88 -13.85
N PHE A 140 -5.12 3.74 -14.53
CA PHE A 140 -5.24 3.71 -15.98
C PHE A 140 -6.51 3.00 -16.47
N ALA A 141 -7.16 2.20 -15.62
CA ALA A 141 -8.38 1.48 -15.94
C ALA A 141 -9.28 1.30 -14.70
N GLY A 142 -10.45 0.68 -14.89
CA GLY A 142 -11.41 0.47 -13.81
C GLY A 142 -12.23 1.74 -13.50
N ASN A 143 -12.71 1.86 -12.26
CA ASN A 143 -13.63 2.91 -11.83
C ASN A 143 -12.88 4.15 -11.31
N ASP A 144 -12.24 4.88 -12.22
CA ASP A 144 -11.56 6.15 -11.95
C ASP A 144 -11.98 7.19 -12.99
N TYR A 145 -13.12 7.87 -12.75
CA TYR A 145 -13.74 8.80 -13.68
C TYR A 145 -14.02 10.15 -13.04
N LYS A 146 -13.88 11.21 -13.84
CA LYS A 146 -14.34 12.56 -13.49
C LYS A 146 -15.87 12.64 -13.55
N LYS A 147 -16.43 13.75 -13.02
CA LYS A 147 -17.88 13.99 -13.04
C LYS A 147 -18.48 14.07 -14.45
N ASP A 148 -17.66 14.41 -15.45
CA ASP A 148 -18.05 14.46 -16.87
C ASP A 148 -18.00 13.09 -17.57
N GLY A 149 -17.64 12.03 -16.84
CA GLY A 149 -17.52 10.67 -17.37
C GLY A 149 -16.19 10.38 -18.07
N THR A 150 -15.28 11.35 -18.16
CA THR A 150 -13.94 11.10 -18.69
C THR A 150 -13.04 10.44 -17.65
N ARG A 151 -12.05 9.65 -18.08
CA ARG A 151 -11.10 9.00 -17.18
C ARG A 151 -10.29 10.04 -16.40
N ALA A 152 -10.18 9.84 -15.09
CA ALA A 152 -9.52 10.80 -14.21
C ALA A 152 -7.99 10.69 -14.23
N TYR A 153 -7.43 9.49 -14.45
CA TYR A 153 -6.00 9.20 -14.32
C TYR A 153 -5.45 9.70 -12.97
N SER A 154 -6.18 9.39 -11.90
CA SER A 154 -5.78 9.75 -10.55
C SER A 154 -4.36 9.26 -10.28
N SER A 155 -3.47 10.19 -9.93
CA SER A 155 -2.05 9.90 -9.78
C SER A 155 -1.57 10.31 -8.39
N TYR A 156 -0.56 9.60 -7.89
CA TYR A 156 0.08 9.85 -6.61
C TYR A 156 1.57 9.61 -6.73
N MET A 157 2.37 10.37 -6.00
CA MET A 157 3.81 10.15 -5.90
C MET A 157 4.25 10.25 -4.45
N GLU A 158 5.29 9.50 -4.08
CA GLU A 158 5.84 9.57 -2.74
C GLU A 158 7.35 9.36 -2.69
N ILE A 159 7.96 9.97 -1.70
CA ILE A 159 9.33 9.71 -1.28
C ILE A 159 9.27 8.99 0.06
N VAL A 160 9.99 7.87 0.14
CA VAL A 160 10.09 7.04 1.33
C VAL A 160 11.54 7.01 1.77
N VAL A 161 11.81 7.37 3.02
CA VAL A 161 13.16 7.41 3.61
C VAL A 161 13.21 6.48 4.80
N PRO A 162 13.88 5.32 4.68
CA PRO A 162 14.14 4.43 5.79
C PRO A 162 15.37 4.90 6.58
N PHE A 163 15.31 4.80 7.90
CA PHE A 163 16.47 5.02 8.75
C PHE A 163 16.36 4.22 10.04
N LYS A 164 17.47 4.07 10.74
CA LYS A 164 17.51 3.37 12.02
C LYS A 164 17.93 4.34 13.10
N LEU A 165 17.12 4.42 14.15
CA LEU A 165 17.49 5.17 15.36
C LEU A 165 17.43 4.23 16.55
N SER A 166 18.59 4.02 17.18
CA SER A 166 18.76 3.02 18.24
C SER A 166 18.37 1.61 17.74
N ALA A 167 17.51 0.90 18.44
CA ALA A 167 17.03 -0.44 18.10
C ALA A 167 15.64 -0.44 17.41
N VAL A 168 15.24 0.71 16.83
CA VAL A 168 13.96 0.91 16.16
C VAL A 168 14.22 1.24 14.71
N ASP A 169 13.50 0.60 13.81
CA ASP A 169 13.50 0.89 12.38
C ASP A 169 12.42 1.93 12.11
N TRP A 170 12.81 3.03 11.44
CA TRP A 170 11.93 4.14 11.12
C TRP A 170 11.75 4.29 9.63
N THR A 171 10.58 4.74 9.24
CA THR A 171 10.27 5.11 7.85
C THR A 171 9.55 6.44 7.86
N ALA A 172 10.15 7.45 7.19
CA ALA A 172 9.49 8.71 6.90
C ALA A 172 8.95 8.69 5.46
N THR A 173 7.71 9.14 5.27
CA THR A 173 7.07 9.20 3.96
C THR A 173 6.46 10.57 3.74
N VAL A 174 6.70 11.13 2.55
CA VAL A 174 5.99 12.31 2.06
C VAL A 174 5.39 11.97 0.71
N GLY A 175 4.07 12.12 0.61
CA GLY A 175 3.32 11.81 -0.59
C GLY A 175 2.44 12.96 -1.06
N ALA A 176 2.31 13.09 -2.36
CA ALA A 176 1.58 14.16 -3.01
C ALA A 176 0.81 13.68 -4.24
N VAL A 177 -0.26 14.38 -4.53
CA VAL A 177 -1.05 14.26 -5.76
C VAL A 177 -0.59 15.37 -6.72
N PRO A 178 -0.11 15.05 -7.94
CA PRO A 178 0.51 16.04 -8.82
C PRO A 178 -0.48 16.98 -9.51
N SER A 179 -1.75 16.58 -9.59
CA SER A 179 -2.81 17.31 -10.29
C SER A 179 -4.15 17.09 -9.60
N SER A 180 -5.23 17.68 -10.13
CA SER A 180 -6.57 17.41 -9.61
C SER A 180 -6.90 15.92 -9.68
N SER A 181 -7.45 15.38 -8.61
CA SER A 181 -7.80 13.96 -8.53
C SER A 181 -9.13 13.76 -7.81
N VAL A 182 -9.97 12.94 -8.41
CA VAL A 182 -11.25 12.54 -7.81
C VAL A 182 -11.00 11.62 -6.61
N GLN A 183 -10.08 10.66 -6.76
CA GLN A 183 -9.75 9.69 -5.72
C GLN A 183 -9.21 10.35 -4.43
N TYR A 184 -8.40 11.40 -4.57
CA TYR A 184 -7.79 12.11 -3.44
C TYR A 184 -8.55 13.39 -3.07
N ALA A 185 -9.67 13.69 -3.74
CA ALA A 185 -10.48 14.89 -3.55
C ALA A 185 -9.66 16.19 -3.63
N THR A 186 -8.74 16.29 -4.59
CA THR A 186 -7.86 17.46 -4.79
C THR A 186 -8.23 18.23 -6.05
N ASN A 187 -8.04 19.57 -6.02
CA ASN A 187 -8.29 20.44 -7.16
C ASN A 187 -6.99 20.89 -7.88
N GLY A 188 -5.87 20.24 -7.57
CA GLY A 188 -4.53 20.55 -8.11
C GLY A 188 -3.48 19.80 -7.33
N PHE A 189 -2.23 20.27 -7.41
CA PHE A 189 -1.15 19.72 -6.60
C PHE A 189 -1.49 19.84 -5.09
N ALA A 190 -1.33 18.72 -4.37
CA ALA A 190 -1.55 18.69 -2.93
C ALA A 190 -0.66 17.63 -2.25
N VAL A 191 -0.05 18.00 -1.12
CA VAL A 191 0.55 17.02 -0.21
C VAL A 191 -0.59 16.36 0.56
N THR A 192 -0.76 15.06 0.36
CA THR A 192 -1.86 14.30 0.98
C THR A 192 -1.39 13.31 2.03
N ASN A 193 -0.09 13.07 2.13
CA ASN A 193 0.47 12.14 3.10
C ASN A 193 1.82 12.63 3.64
N VAL A 194 1.90 12.80 4.96
CA VAL A 194 3.15 12.98 5.68
C VAL A 194 3.11 11.99 6.84
N ALA A 195 3.96 10.97 6.79
CA ALA A 195 3.91 9.89 7.77
C ALA A 195 5.28 9.58 8.35
N LEU A 196 5.27 9.14 9.61
CA LEU A 196 6.42 8.59 10.31
C LEU A 196 6.00 7.29 10.99
N LYS A 197 6.61 6.19 10.57
CA LYS A 197 6.37 4.84 11.11
C LYS A 197 7.59 4.38 11.87
N ALA A 198 7.38 3.87 13.08
CA ALA A 198 8.38 3.19 13.90
C ALA A 198 8.04 1.71 13.99
N THR A 199 9.00 0.82 13.75
CA THR A 199 8.82 -0.64 13.84
C THR A 199 9.89 -1.24 14.75
N LYS A 200 9.49 -2.13 15.63
CA LYS A 200 10.38 -2.84 16.53
C LYS A 200 9.97 -4.30 16.65
N ASP A 201 10.93 -5.20 16.45
CA ASP A 201 10.72 -6.62 16.72
C ASP A 201 10.65 -6.86 18.23
N ILE A 202 9.53 -7.40 18.67
CA ILE A 202 9.33 -7.86 20.05
C ILE A 202 9.57 -9.36 20.09
N ARG A 203 10.64 -9.76 20.74
CA ARG A 203 10.99 -11.17 20.91
C ARG A 203 10.03 -11.81 21.91
N ILE A 204 9.30 -12.83 21.47
CA ILE A 204 8.36 -13.60 22.28
C ILE A 204 9.05 -14.87 22.81
N THR A 205 9.76 -15.57 21.91
CA THR A 205 10.57 -16.75 22.25
C THR A 205 11.96 -16.62 21.63
N ASP A 206 12.83 -17.60 21.79
CA ASP A 206 14.16 -17.59 21.17
C ASP A 206 14.10 -17.70 19.65
N THR A 207 13.02 -18.22 19.11
CA THR A 207 12.82 -18.46 17.66
C THR A 207 11.70 -17.64 17.05
N PHE A 208 10.91 -16.90 17.85
CA PHE A 208 9.75 -16.17 17.38
C PHE A 208 9.72 -14.72 17.88
N SER A 209 9.58 -13.79 16.94
CA SER A 209 9.42 -12.34 17.22
C SER A 209 8.21 -11.81 16.45
N ILE A 210 7.56 -10.82 17.03
CA ILE A 210 6.44 -10.10 16.42
C ILE A 210 6.88 -8.66 16.15
N PRO A 211 6.93 -8.20 14.89
CA PRO A 211 7.09 -6.79 14.55
C PRO A 211 5.89 -5.99 15.07
N LEU A 212 6.12 -5.13 16.05
CA LEU A 212 5.16 -4.14 16.53
C LEU A 212 5.46 -2.80 15.86
N PHE A 213 4.44 -2.09 15.41
CA PHE A 213 4.64 -0.78 14.81
C PHE A 213 3.64 0.27 15.30
N ALA A 214 4.09 1.51 15.27
CA ALA A 214 3.27 2.70 15.44
C ALA A 214 3.53 3.66 14.28
N GLN A 215 2.50 4.31 13.77
CA GLN A 215 2.60 5.30 12.70
C GLN A 215 1.77 6.52 13.05
N ILE A 216 2.39 7.69 12.90
CA ILE A 216 1.67 8.96 12.82
C ILE A 216 1.59 9.32 11.34
N ALA A 217 0.39 9.61 10.85
CA ALA A 217 0.16 10.10 9.50
C ALA A 217 -0.68 11.36 9.53
N ALA A 218 -0.38 12.29 8.65
CA ALA A 218 -1.15 13.52 8.47
C ALA A 218 -1.45 13.73 6.99
N ASN A 219 -2.67 14.18 6.70
CA ASN A 219 -3.07 14.66 5.39
C ASN A 219 -3.29 16.19 5.47
N PRO A 220 -2.30 17.01 5.07
CA PRO A 220 -2.41 18.46 5.12
C PRO A 220 -3.54 19.01 4.26
N CYS A 221 -3.86 18.35 3.14
CA CYS A 221 -4.92 18.76 2.23
C CYS A 221 -6.31 18.64 2.89
N SER A 222 -6.59 17.53 3.56
CA SER A 222 -7.85 17.30 4.28
C SER A 222 -7.84 17.78 5.73
N GLN A 223 -6.69 18.28 6.23
CA GLN A 223 -6.48 18.74 7.60
C GLN A 223 -6.74 17.65 8.65
N LYS A 224 -6.40 16.39 8.32
CA LYS A 224 -6.58 15.23 9.20
C LYS A 224 -5.24 14.68 9.64
N ALA A 225 -5.21 14.11 10.86
CA ALA A 225 -4.07 13.37 11.39
C ALA A 225 -4.54 12.08 12.05
N TYR A 226 -3.68 11.06 12.00
CA TYR A 226 -4.00 9.70 12.41
C TYR A 226 -2.87 9.12 13.24
N LEU A 227 -3.22 8.29 14.22
CA LEU A 227 -2.29 7.43 14.93
C LEU A 227 -2.70 5.98 14.67
N VAL A 228 -1.83 5.20 14.08
CA VAL A 228 -2.05 3.79 13.77
C VAL A 228 -1.10 2.95 14.64
N LEU A 229 -1.64 1.96 15.30
CA LEU A 229 -0.89 0.91 15.99
C LEU A 229 -1.13 -0.41 15.25
N GLY A 230 -0.13 -1.26 15.19
CA GLY A 230 -0.30 -2.57 14.57
C GLY A 230 0.85 -3.52 14.87
N PHE A 231 0.62 -4.76 14.49
CA PHE A 231 1.64 -5.79 14.54
C PHE A 231 1.50 -6.73 13.34
N THR A 232 2.62 -7.38 12.99
CA THR A 232 2.66 -8.33 11.88
C THR A 232 2.80 -9.76 12.42
N LEU A 233 1.91 -10.64 11.98
CA LEU A 233 2.05 -12.09 12.14
C LEU A 233 2.71 -12.65 10.89
N GLN A 234 3.84 -13.31 11.07
CA GLN A 234 4.58 -13.95 10.00
C GLN A 234 5.21 -15.24 10.56
N PRO A 235 4.99 -16.42 9.93
CA PRO A 235 5.57 -17.68 10.34
C PRO A 235 7.08 -17.74 10.18
#